data_93521edd79208177fba76dacf12f7914
#
_entry.id   93521edd79208177fba76dacf12f7914
#
_cell.length_a   1.000
_cell.length_b   1.000
_cell.length_c   1.000
_cell.angle_alpha   90.00
_cell.angle_beta   90.00
_cell.angle_gamma   90.00
#
_symmetry.space_group_name_H-M   'P 1'
#
loop_
_entity.id
_entity.type
_entity.pdbx_description
1 polymer ?
#
loop_
_entity_poly.entity_id
_entity_poly.type
_entity_poly.pdbx_seq_one_letter_code
_entity_poly.pdbx_strand_id
1 'polypeptide(L)'
;MAYKKVLVAVDLGESSAGVLEKAHGLASVQQAELHVLHAVEPLSITYGGDIPMDFSSIQDEIYDQAREQLTSFCASRNIPESQRHLVIGRPESEIATTAAELAVDLIVVGSHARFGLALLLGSTADGVLHHAKCDVLAVRVST
;
A
#
# COMPACT_ATOMS: atom_id res chain seq x y z
N MET A 1 -18.73 -6.86 14.79
CA MET A 1 -18.98 -5.85 13.77
C MET A 1 -18.19 -6.16 12.52
N ALA A 2 -18.83 -6.13 11.39
CA ALA A 2 -18.16 -6.41 10.13
C ALA A 2 -17.55 -5.14 9.54
N TYR A 3 -16.36 -5.26 8.96
CA TYR A 3 -15.81 -4.17 8.16
C TYR A 3 -16.59 -4.07 6.84
N LYS A 4 -16.77 -2.86 6.36
CA LYS A 4 -17.52 -2.59 5.12
C LYS A 4 -16.60 -2.23 3.97
N LYS A 5 -15.47 -1.60 4.25
CA LYS A 5 -14.54 -1.17 3.22
C LYS A 5 -13.11 -1.32 3.74
N VAL A 6 -12.30 -2.07 3.01
CA VAL A 6 -10.91 -2.40 3.37
C VAL A 6 -9.97 -1.80 2.35
N LEU A 7 -8.89 -1.18 2.82
CA LEU A 7 -7.81 -0.71 1.96
C LEU A 7 -6.56 -1.51 2.28
N VAL A 8 -6.00 -2.19 1.28
CA VAL A 8 -4.72 -2.88 1.43
C VAL A 8 -3.65 -2.13 0.66
N ALA A 9 -2.54 -1.87 1.34
CA ALA A 9 -1.37 -1.22 0.72
C ALA A 9 -0.36 -2.28 0.34
N VAL A 10 0.12 -2.22 -0.90
CA VAL A 10 1.06 -3.20 -1.46
C VAL A 10 2.29 -2.48 -1.99
N ASP A 11 3.44 -3.13 -1.88
CA ASP A 11 4.70 -2.60 -2.41
C ASP A 11 5.04 -3.21 -3.78
N LEU A 12 4.18 -4.09 -4.29
CA LEU A 12 4.32 -4.81 -5.57
C LEU A 12 5.51 -5.78 -5.61
N GLY A 13 6.14 -6.05 -4.47
CA GLY A 13 7.16 -7.09 -4.35
C GLY A 13 6.52 -8.46 -4.15
N GLU A 14 7.36 -9.48 -4.03
CA GLU A 14 6.90 -10.86 -3.88
C GLU A 14 6.04 -11.07 -2.64
N SER A 15 6.35 -10.37 -1.57
CA SER A 15 5.63 -10.50 -0.31
C SER A 15 4.24 -9.85 -0.35
N SER A 16 3.99 -8.98 -1.31
CA SER A 16 2.69 -8.30 -1.43
C SER A 16 1.55 -9.25 -1.74
N ALA A 17 1.82 -10.35 -2.42
CA ALA A 17 0.79 -11.34 -2.74
C ALA A 17 0.16 -11.90 -1.46
N GLY A 18 0.97 -12.23 -0.46
CA GLY A 18 0.48 -12.75 0.81
C GLY A 18 -0.34 -11.73 1.59
N VAL A 19 0.07 -10.46 1.56
CA VAL A 19 -0.66 -9.38 2.21
C VAL A 19 -2.02 -9.19 1.55
N LEU A 20 -2.04 -9.17 0.21
CA LEU A 20 -3.29 -9.02 -0.53
C LEU A 20 -4.22 -10.21 -0.31
N GLU A 21 -3.69 -11.43 -0.28
CA GLU A 21 -4.51 -12.62 -0.05
C GLU A 21 -5.19 -12.57 1.31
N LYS A 22 -4.47 -12.12 2.35
CA LYS A 22 -5.05 -11.95 3.68
C LYS A 22 -6.18 -10.91 3.66
N ALA A 23 -5.94 -9.77 3.03
CA ALA A 23 -6.93 -8.71 2.92
C ALA A 23 -8.14 -9.17 2.12
N HIS A 24 -7.91 -9.86 1.01
CA HIS A 24 -8.98 -10.38 0.16
C HIS A 24 -9.84 -11.42 0.90
N GLY A 25 -9.20 -12.34 1.61
CA GLY A 25 -9.92 -13.34 2.39
C GLY A 25 -10.78 -12.70 3.46
N LEU A 26 -10.22 -11.74 4.20
CA LEU A 26 -10.96 -11.04 5.23
C LEU A 26 -12.13 -10.25 4.67
N ALA A 27 -11.90 -9.53 3.57
CA ALA A 27 -12.95 -8.75 2.91
C ALA A 27 -14.07 -9.67 2.40
N SER A 28 -13.71 -10.82 1.83
CA SER A 28 -14.69 -11.77 1.31
C SER A 28 -15.61 -12.30 2.40
N VAL A 29 -15.02 -12.70 3.54
CA VAL A 29 -15.80 -13.23 4.67
C VAL A 29 -16.78 -12.18 5.21
N GLN A 30 -16.36 -10.91 5.22
CA GLN A 30 -17.18 -9.84 5.76
C GLN A 30 -18.03 -9.14 4.71
N GLN A 31 -17.93 -9.56 3.45
CA GLN A 31 -18.63 -8.93 2.32
C GLN A 31 -18.26 -7.45 2.21
N ALA A 32 -16.99 -7.14 2.47
CA ALA A 32 -16.45 -5.79 2.41
C ALA A 32 -15.93 -5.47 1.01
N GLU A 33 -16.00 -4.21 0.65
CA GLU A 33 -15.36 -3.71 -0.57
C GLU A 33 -13.86 -3.63 -0.33
N LEU A 34 -13.06 -4.13 -1.26
CA LEU A 34 -11.60 -4.15 -1.15
C LEU A 34 -10.97 -3.17 -2.13
N HIS A 35 -10.19 -2.26 -1.61
CA HIS A 35 -9.37 -1.33 -2.42
C HIS A 35 -7.91 -1.66 -2.25
N VAL A 36 -7.14 -1.52 -3.33
CA VAL A 36 -5.69 -1.76 -3.35
C VAL A 36 -4.98 -0.46 -3.66
N LEU A 37 -3.96 -0.14 -2.88
CA LEU A 37 -3.17 1.07 -3.05
C LEU A 37 -1.70 0.72 -3.18
N HIS A 38 -1.03 1.33 -4.15
CA HIS A 38 0.42 1.37 -4.20
C HIS A 38 0.87 2.83 -4.24
N ALA A 39 1.83 3.17 -3.40
CA ALA A 39 2.40 4.51 -3.35
C ALA A 39 3.81 4.49 -3.96
N VAL A 40 4.03 5.33 -4.96
CA VAL A 40 5.34 5.52 -5.59
C VAL A 40 6.02 6.69 -4.88
N GLU A 41 7.17 6.44 -4.27
CA GLU A 41 7.90 7.51 -3.61
C GLU A 41 8.54 8.44 -4.64
N PRO A 42 8.39 9.77 -4.47
CA PRO A 42 9.03 10.72 -5.37
C PRO A 42 10.56 10.60 -5.29
N LEU A 43 11.22 10.73 -6.43
CA LEU A 43 12.69 10.70 -6.49
C LEU A 43 13.31 11.81 -5.66
N SER A 44 12.67 12.97 -5.59
CA SER A 44 13.15 14.09 -4.80
C SER A 44 13.26 13.76 -3.31
N ILE A 45 12.40 12.89 -2.81
CA ILE A 45 12.47 12.43 -1.41
C ILE A 45 13.60 11.41 -1.26
N THR A 46 13.71 10.47 -2.21
CA THR A 46 14.70 9.40 -2.16
C THR A 46 16.13 9.94 -2.23
N TYR A 47 16.36 10.96 -3.05
CA TYR A 47 17.71 11.50 -3.29
C TYR A 47 17.97 12.85 -2.60
N GLY A 48 17.07 13.31 -1.74
CA GLY A 48 17.31 14.49 -0.91
C GLY A 48 17.08 15.83 -1.57
N GLY A 49 16.54 15.88 -2.76
CA GLY A 49 16.11 17.13 -3.37
C GLY A 49 17.17 17.96 -4.09
N ASP A 50 18.46 17.72 -3.86
CA ASP A 50 19.53 18.46 -4.52
C ASP A 50 19.97 17.70 -5.77
N ILE A 51 19.11 17.73 -6.77
CA ILE A 51 19.26 16.91 -7.96
C ILE A 51 19.63 17.81 -9.14
N PRO A 52 20.84 17.65 -9.73
CA PRO A 52 21.27 18.50 -10.84
C PRO A 52 20.66 18.14 -12.19
N MET A 53 19.79 17.12 -12.25
CA MET A 53 19.18 16.65 -13.46
C MET A 53 17.67 16.80 -13.40
N ASP A 54 17.04 16.91 -14.57
CA ASP A 54 15.59 16.85 -14.65
C ASP A 54 15.14 15.40 -14.51
N PHE A 55 14.52 15.08 -13.38
CA PHE A 55 14.03 13.73 -13.10
C PHE A 55 12.59 13.49 -13.53
N SER A 56 11.94 14.47 -14.16
CA SER A 56 10.53 14.33 -14.50
C SER A 56 10.30 13.13 -15.43
N SER A 57 11.17 12.92 -16.42
CA SER A 57 11.03 11.79 -17.34
C SER A 57 11.30 10.45 -16.64
N ILE A 58 12.25 10.41 -15.71
CA ILE A 58 12.55 9.20 -14.94
C ILE A 58 11.39 8.90 -13.98
N GLN A 59 10.86 9.92 -13.32
CA GLN A 59 9.73 9.78 -12.42
C GLN A 59 8.50 9.25 -13.17
N ASP A 60 8.24 9.77 -14.36
CA ASP A 60 7.12 9.32 -15.20
C ASP A 60 7.29 7.87 -15.61
N GLU A 61 8.51 7.45 -15.94
CA GLU A 61 8.81 6.08 -16.31
C GLU A 61 8.60 5.12 -15.16
N ILE A 62 9.05 5.50 -13.97
CA ILE A 62 8.83 4.70 -12.76
C ILE A 62 7.33 4.58 -12.47
N TYR A 63 6.60 5.67 -12.61
CA TYR A 63 5.15 5.68 -12.39
C TYR A 63 4.44 4.76 -13.39
N ASP A 64 4.82 4.82 -14.66
CA ASP A 64 4.21 3.99 -15.69
C ASP A 64 4.49 2.51 -15.46
N GLN A 65 5.71 2.16 -15.04
CA GLN A 65 6.04 0.78 -14.67
C GLN A 65 5.21 0.31 -13.48
N ALA A 66 5.06 1.15 -12.48
CA ALA A 66 4.26 0.83 -11.30
C ALA A 66 2.79 0.61 -11.68
N ARG A 67 2.28 1.42 -12.60
CA ARG A 67 0.91 1.27 -13.10
C ARG A 67 0.71 -0.08 -13.77
N GLU A 68 1.66 -0.49 -14.62
CA GLU A 68 1.59 -1.78 -15.30
C GLU A 68 1.64 -2.94 -14.29
N GLN A 69 2.53 -2.84 -13.31
CA GLN A 69 2.66 -3.86 -12.27
C GLN A 69 1.39 -3.96 -11.43
N LEU A 70 0.82 -2.83 -11.05
CA LEU A 70 -0.41 -2.80 -10.26
C LEU A 70 -1.58 -3.37 -11.08
N THR A 71 -1.66 -3.00 -12.35
CA THR A 71 -2.69 -3.52 -13.25
C THR A 71 -2.62 -5.04 -13.35
N SER A 72 -1.43 -5.60 -13.60
CA SER A 72 -1.25 -7.04 -13.67
C SER A 72 -1.55 -7.74 -12.35
N PHE A 73 -1.08 -7.14 -11.26
CA PHE A 73 -1.26 -7.67 -9.91
C PHE A 73 -2.74 -7.76 -9.53
N CYS A 74 -3.51 -6.73 -9.86
CA CYS A 74 -4.93 -6.68 -9.54
C CYS A 74 -5.78 -7.48 -10.52
N ALA A 75 -5.43 -7.48 -11.82
CA ALA A 75 -6.20 -8.20 -12.84
C ALA A 75 -6.22 -9.70 -12.56
N SER A 76 -5.10 -10.28 -12.15
CA SER A 76 -5.01 -11.71 -11.85
C SER A 76 -5.84 -12.11 -10.62
N ARG A 77 -6.29 -11.13 -9.84
CA ARG A 77 -7.07 -11.34 -8.62
C ARG A 77 -8.50 -10.79 -8.72
N ASN A 78 -8.92 -10.42 -9.92
CA ASN A 78 -10.27 -9.92 -10.20
C ASN A 78 -10.65 -8.67 -9.38
N ILE A 79 -9.68 -7.79 -9.14
CA ILE A 79 -9.93 -6.52 -8.47
C ILE A 79 -10.28 -5.49 -9.55
N PRO A 80 -11.47 -4.87 -9.49
CA PRO A 80 -11.88 -3.91 -10.52
C PRO A 80 -11.00 -2.67 -10.57
N GLU A 81 -10.90 -2.07 -11.73
CA GLU A 81 -10.10 -0.86 -11.93
C GLU A 81 -10.50 0.26 -10.98
N SER A 82 -11.79 0.40 -10.68
CA SER A 82 -12.29 1.44 -9.77
C SER A 82 -11.80 1.26 -8.33
N GLN A 83 -11.27 0.09 -8.00
CA GLN A 83 -10.77 -0.21 -6.66
C GLN A 83 -9.25 -0.27 -6.62
N ARG A 84 -8.57 0.19 -7.68
CA ARG A 84 -7.10 0.25 -7.76
C ARG A 84 -6.65 1.69 -7.64
N HIS A 85 -5.68 1.94 -6.77
CA HIS A 85 -5.19 3.31 -6.52
C HIS A 85 -3.68 3.35 -6.63
N LEU A 86 -3.18 4.22 -7.47
CA LEU A 86 -1.76 4.47 -7.64
C LEU A 86 -1.51 5.95 -7.35
N VAL A 87 -0.69 6.22 -6.35
CA VAL A 87 -0.43 7.58 -5.89
C VAL A 87 1.07 7.82 -5.80
N ILE A 88 1.47 9.08 -5.83
CA ILE A 88 2.86 9.49 -5.65
C ILE A 88 2.96 10.18 -4.31
N GLY A 89 3.84 9.70 -3.44
CA GLY A 89 4.03 10.28 -2.12
C GLY A 89 4.66 9.29 -1.16
N ARG A 90 4.75 9.70 0.10
CA ARG A 90 5.24 8.81 1.14
C ARG A 90 4.15 7.80 1.48
N PRO A 91 4.49 6.50 1.49
CA PRO A 91 3.47 5.46 1.70
C PRO A 91 2.60 5.69 2.92
N GLU A 92 3.20 5.98 4.07
CA GLU A 92 2.43 6.13 5.32
C GLU A 92 1.44 7.29 5.26
N SER A 93 1.81 8.38 4.59
CA SER A 93 0.93 9.54 4.46
C SER A 93 -0.18 9.29 3.44
N GLU A 94 0.18 8.70 2.29
CA GLU A 94 -0.77 8.46 1.22
C GLU A 94 -1.78 7.38 1.58
N ILE A 95 -1.36 6.37 2.31
CA ILE A 95 -2.27 5.34 2.82
C ILE A 95 -3.32 5.97 3.74
N ALA A 96 -2.88 6.77 4.69
CA ALA A 96 -3.80 7.41 5.64
C ALA A 96 -4.75 8.38 4.94
N THR A 97 -4.23 9.18 3.99
CA THR A 97 -5.03 10.13 3.23
C THR A 97 -6.08 9.42 2.37
N THR A 98 -5.67 8.40 1.63
CA THR A 98 -6.58 7.63 0.77
C THR A 98 -7.65 6.91 1.60
N ALA A 99 -7.25 6.34 2.73
CA ALA A 99 -8.19 5.68 3.62
C ALA A 99 -9.27 6.65 4.10
N ALA A 100 -8.88 7.88 4.44
CA ALA A 100 -9.84 8.89 4.87
C ALA A 100 -10.76 9.31 3.73
N GLU A 101 -10.21 9.53 2.54
CA GLU A 101 -10.99 9.93 1.36
C GLU A 101 -12.01 8.87 0.96
N LEU A 102 -11.62 7.61 1.03
CA LEU A 102 -12.50 6.48 0.69
C LEU A 102 -13.42 6.07 1.84
N ALA A 103 -13.22 6.62 3.01
CA ALA A 103 -13.95 6.26 4.23
C ALA A 103 -13.83 4.76 4.54
N VAL A 104 -12.62 4.20 4.44
CA VAL A 104 -12.38 2.80 4.79
C VAL A 104 -12.40 2.65 6.31
N ASP A 105 -12.80 1.47 6.75
CA ASP A 105 -12.83 1.16 8.18
C ASP A 105 -11.74 0.17 8.60
N LEU A 106 -10.96 -0.36 7.66
CA LEU A 106 -9.79 -1.17 7.95
C LEU A 106 -8.70 -0.94 6.92
N ILE A 107 -7.48 -0.68 7.39
CA ILE A 107 -6.28 -0.63 6.56
C ILE A 107 -5.48 -1.90 6.82
N VAL A 108 -5.02 -2.57 5.74
CA VAL A 108 -4.15 -3.74 5.84
C VAL A 108 -2.79 -3.38 5.25
N VAL A 109 -1.74 -3.59 6.01
CA VAL A 109 -0.36 -3.32 5.56
C VAL A 109 0.53 -4.51 5.89
N GLY A 110 1.61 -4.67 5.13
CA GLY A 110 2.62 -5.65 5.45
C GLY A 110 3.56 -5.12 6.51
N SER A 111 4.00 -5.99 7.38
CA SER A 111 4.99 -5.67 8.41
C SER A 111 6.23 -6.52 8.18
N HIS A 112 7.36 -5.88 7.95
CA HIS A 112 8.63 -6.55 7.73
C HIS A 112 9.46 -6.52 9.01
N ALA A 113 9.84 -7.71 9.51
CA ALA A 113 10.78 -7.80 10.61
C ALA A 113 12.19 -7.80 10.02
N ARG A 114 12.86 -6.65 10.06
CA ARG A 114 14.24 -6.55 9.59
C ARG A 114 15.21 -6.90 10.72
N PHE A 115 16.29 -7.57 10.37
CA PHE A 115 17.42 -7.85 11.28
C PHE A 115 17.02 -8.66 12.52
N GLY A 116 16.00 -9.50 12.42
CA GLY A 116 15.61 -10.36 13.54
C GLY A 116 14.98 -9.64 14.72
N LEU A 117 14.67 -8.36 14.59
CA LEU A 117 14.01 -7.58 15.63
C LEU A 117 12.52 -7.74 15.51
N ALA A 118 12.01 -8.83 16.07
CA ALA A 118 10.60 -9.22 15.92
C ALA A 118 9.60 -8.23 16.54
N LEU A 119 10.10 -7.28 17.31
CA LEU A 119 9.25 -6.30 17.99
C LEU A 119 9.07 -5.00 17.18
N LEU A 120 9.79 -4.85 16.06
CA LEU A 120 9.70 -3.64 15.27
C LEU A 120 8.77 -3.84 14.09
N LEU A 121 7.80 -2.96 13.96
CA LEU A 121 6.99 -2.86 12.76
C LEU A 121 7.85 -2.22 11.66
N GLY A 122 7.55 -2.50 10.39
CA GLY A 122 8.15 -1.78 9.29
C GLY A 122 7.79 -0.31 9.36
N SER A 123 8.60 0.56 8.75
CA SER A 123 8.39 2.01 8.80
C SER A 123 7.02 2.43 8.27
N THR A 124 6.53 1.77 7.21
CA THR A 124 5.21 2.08 6.66
C THR A 124 4.10 1.71 7.63
N ALA A 125 4.16 0.51 8.22
CA ALA A 125 3.14 0.06 9.17
C ALA A 125 3.11 0.96 10.40
N ASP A 126 4.28 1.32 10.92
CA ASP A 126 4.39 2.22 12.07
C ASP A 126 3.81 3.59 11.76
N GLY A 127 4.17 4.16 10.61
CA GLY A 127 3.64 5.47 10.19
C GLY A 127 2.14 5.45 10.00
N VAL A 128 1.60 4.37 9.41
CA VAL A 128 0.15 4.24 9.24
C VAL A 128 -0.56 4.17 10.58
N LEU A 129 -0.02 3.42 11.54
CA LEU A 129 -0.61 3.35 12.87
C LEU A 129 -0.69 4.71 13.56
N HIS A 130 0.32 5.55 13.33
CA HIS A 130 0.33 6.89 13.93
C HIS A 130 -0.64 7.86 13.27
N HIS A 131 -0.94 7.68 11.98
CA HIS A 131 -1.75 8.63 11.21
C HIS A 131 -3.16 8.16 10.90
N ALA A 132 -3.43 6.86 10.98
CA ALA A 132 -4.73 6.31 10.62
C ALA A 132 -5.81 6.69 11.63
N LYS A 133 -7.03 6.89 11.13
CA LYS A 133 -8.20 7.16 11.96
C LYS A 133 -9.17 5.97 11.97
N CYS A 134 -8.70 4.82 11.53
CA CYS A 134 -9.48 3.59 11.50
C CYS A 134 -8.59 2.43 11.96
N ASP A 135 -9.16 1.23 12.03
CA ASP A 135 -8.42 0.05 12.42
C ASP A 135 -7.32 -0.28 11.42
N VAL A 136 -6.21 -0.82 11.91
CA VAL A 136 -5.07 -1.21 11.08
C VAL A 136 -4.68 -2.65 11.42
N LEU A 137 -4.57 -3.47 10.38
CA LEU A 137 -4.06 -4.82 10.50
C LEU A 137 -2.67 -4.88 9.86
N ALA A 138 -1.66 -5.20 10.65
CA ALA A 138 -0.31 -5.40 10.15
C ALA A 138 -0.10 -6.89 9.93
N VAL A 139 0.06 -7.28 8.68
CA VAL A 139 0.28 -8.68 8.30
C VAL A 139 1.78 -8.94 8.30
N ARG A 140 2.21 -9.93 9.06
CA ARG A 140 3.61 -10.28 9.12
C ARG A 140 4.06 -10.87 7.79
N VAL A 141 5.10 -10.28 7.23
CA VAL A 141 5.69 -10.73 5.97
C VAL A 141 7.01 -11.42 6.29
N SER A 142 7.16 -12.66 5.83
CA SER A 142 8.42 -13.37 5.94
C SER A 142 9.25 -13.09 4.69
N THR A 143 10.49 -12.74 4.90
CA THR A 143 11.46 -12.53 3.82
C THR A 143 12.34 -13.73 3.67
#